data_f0757129c4cdd993f8b5fe1ab3f771d8
#
_entry.id   f0757129c4cdd993f8b5fe1ab3f771d8
#
_cell.length_a   1.000
_cell.length_b   1.000
_cell.length_c   1.000
_cell.angle_alpha   90.00
_cell.angle_beta   90.00
_cell.angle_gamma   90.00
#
_symmetry.space_group_name_H-M   'P 1'
#
loop_
_entity.id
_entity.type
_entity.pdbx_description
1 polymer ?
#
loop_
_entity_poly.entity_id
_entity_poly.type
_entity_poly.pdbx_seq_one_letter_code
_entity_poly.pdbx_strand_id
1 'polypeptide(L)'
;MVKTLRPQNYNEAIYVGHFFRTGMPVVMDLNGLTDDEAKQFVDFAAGLVFGRGGDMDRLSPKVFLLMPHGRGNRVPTVEEAP
;
A
#
# COMPACT_ATOMS: atom_id res chain seq x y z
N MET A 1 4.01 -11.76 7.92
CA MET A 1 2.62 -11.45 8.28
C MET A 1 2.07 -10.32 7.41
N VAL A 2 0.81 -10.42 7.03
CA VAL A 2 0.16 -9.44 6.16
C VAL A 2 -1.09 -8.92 6.85
N LYS A 3 -1.29 -7.61 6.78
CA LYS A 3 -2.49 -6.99 7.32
C LYS A 3 -3.50 -6.78 6.18
N THR A 4 -4.71 -7.31 6.34
CA THR A 4 -5.78 -7.12 5.36
C THR A 4 -6.74 -6.06 5.86
N LEU A 5 -7.02 -5.06 5.03
CA LEU A 5 -7.94 -3.97 5.35
C LEU A 5 -9.04 -3.90 4.31
N ARG A 6 -10.27 -3.67 4.77
CA ARG A 6 -11.45 -3.50 3.91
C ARG A 6 -12.13 -2.20 4.27
N PRO A 7 -11.59 -1.07 3.79
CA PRO A 7 -12.16 0.23 4.16
C PRO A 7 -13.57 0.42 3.64
N GLN A 8 -14.38 1.11 4.42
CA GLN A 8 -15.77 1.41 4.08
C GLN A 8 -15.93 2.83 3.57
N ASN A 9 -14.93 3.68 3.77
CA ASN A 9 -14.91 5.05 3.27
C ASN A 9 -13.47 5.55 3.24
N TYR A 10 -13.25 6.71 2.63
CA TYR A 10 -11.90 7.24 2.46
C TYR A 10 -11.23 7.63 3.79
N ASN A 11 -12.01 7.93 4.82
CA ASN A 11 -11.42 8.29 6.11
C ASN A 11 -10.58 7.16 6.69
N GLU A 12 -10.81 5.93 6.26
CA GLU A 12 -10.05 4.78 6.74
C GLU A 12 -8.68 4.63 6.06
N ALA A 13 -8.35 5.54 5.16
CA ALA A 13 -7.00 5.53 4.55
C ALA A 13 -5.90 5.69 5.61
N ILE A 14 -6.22 6.31 6.74
CA ILE A 14 -5.26 6.48 7.83
C ILE A 14 -4.74 5.12 8.33
N TYR A 15 -5.58 4.08 8.31
CA TYR A 15 -5.16 2.75 8.76
C TYR A 15 -4.17 2.12 7.80
N VAL A 16 -4.38 2.32 6.50
CA VAL A 16 -3.44 1.84 5.49
C VAL A 16 -2.06 2.47 5.74
N GLY A 17 -2.03 3.79 5.93
CA GLY A 17 -0.79 4.49 6.20
C GLY A 17 -0.12 4.01 7.48
N HIS A 18 -0.92 3.79 8.52
CA HIS A 18 -0.39 3.33 9.80
C HIS A 18 0.34 1.99 9.67
N PHE A 19 -0.35 0.97 9.14
CA PHE A 19 0.25 -0.35 9.05
C PHE A 19 1.41 -0.39 8.07
N PHE A 20 1.29 0.34 6.96
CA PHE A 20 2.38 0.38 5.99
C PHE A 20 3.65 0.98 6.60
N ARG A 21 3.51 2.07 7.37
CA ARG A 21 4.66 2.74 7.98
C ARG A 21 5.33 1.90 9.06
N THR A 22 4.60 0.94 9.65
CA THR A 22 5.21 0.04 10.64
C THR A 22 6.00 -1.09 9.97
N GLY A 23 6.06 -1.11 8.65
CA GLY A 23 6.82 -2.13 7.92
C GLY A 23 6.02 -3.37 7.57
N MET A 24 4.70 -3.33 7.74
CA MET A 24 3.84 -4.48 7.49
C MET A 24 3.29 -4.44 6.07
N PRO A 25 3.38 -5.54 5.31
CA PRO A 25 2.67 -5.63 4.03
C PRO A 25 1.17 -5.52 4.27
N VAL A 26 0.49 -4.80 3.38
CA VAL A 26 -0.94 -4.53 3.51
C VAL A 26 -1.67 -5.01 2.27
N VAL A 27 -2.72 -5.81 2.47
CA VAL A 27 -3.69 -6.09 1.41
C VAL A 27 -4.84 -5.12 1.60
N MET A 28 -5.13 -4.37 0.55
CA MET A 28 -6.13 -3.33 0.56
C MET A 28 -7.29 -3.78 -0.34
N ASP A 29 -8.42 -4.17 0.27
CA ASP A 29 -9.59 -4.63 -0.46
C ASP A 29 -10.58 -3.48 -0.55
N LEU A 30 -10.73 -2.93 -1.76
CA LEU A 30 -11.54 -1.75 -1.99
C LEU A 30 -12.93 -2.05 -2.53
N ASN A 31 -13.36 -3.32 -2.48
CA ASN A 31 -14.66 -3.70 -3.03
C ASN A 31 -15.85 -3.06 -2.31
N GLY A 32 -15.66 -2.59 -1.08
CA GLY A 32 -16.71 -1.91 -0.34
C GLY A 32 -16.89 -0.44 -0.69
N LEU A 33 -16.08 0.08 -1.62
CA LEU A 33 -16.07 1.50 -1.96
C LEU A 33 -16.68 1.74 -3.33
N THR A 34 -17.17 2.97 -3.56
CA THR A 34 -17.52 3.40 -4.91
C THR A 34 -16.26 3.47 -5.77
N ASP A 35 -16.43 3.55 -7.08
CA ASP A 35 -15.28 3.64 -7.99
C ASP A 35 -14.46 4.90 -7.72
N ASP A 36 -15.12 6.02 -7.43
CA ASP A 36 -14.41 7.26 -7.14
C ASP A 36 -13.60 7.16 -5.86
N GLU A 37 -14.18 6.58 -4.80
CA GLU A 37 -13.47 6.39 -3.54
C GLU A 37 -12.31 5.42 -3.70
N ALA A 38 -12.53 4.34 -4.46
CA ALA A 38 -11.47 3.38 -4.72
C ALA A 38 -10.30 4.04 -5.44
N LYS A 39 -10.59 4.89 -6.41
CA LYS A 39 -9.55 5.62 -7.13
C LYS A 39 -8.76 6.53 -6.18
N GLN A 40 -9.44 7.23 -5.27
CA GLN A 40 -8.75 8.06 -4.29
C GLN A 40 -7.84 7.24 -3.39
N PHE A 41 -8.29 6.06 -2.98
CA PHE A 41 -7.47 5.15 -2.19
C PHE A 41 -6.23 4.70 -2.96
N VAL A 42 -6.40 4.34 -4.22
CA VAL A 42 -5.28 3.91 -5.06
C VAL A 42 -4.27 5.04 -5.20
N ASP A 43 -4.74 6.26 -5.45
CA ASP A 43 -3.85 7.42 -5.59
C ASP A 43 -3.07 7.68 -4.30
N PHE A 44 -3.76 7.60 -3.15
CA PHE A 44 -3.11 7.76 -1.86
C PHE A 44 -2.07 6.67 -1.63
N ALA A 45 -2.48 5.41 -1.88
CA ALA A 45 -1.59 4.27 -1.64
C ALA A 45 -0.37 4.33 -2.54
N ALA A 46 -0.55 4.70 -3.80
CA ALA A 46 0.58 4.82 -4.72
C ALA A 46 1.59 5.85 -4.23
N GLY A 47 1.10 7.01 -3.78
CA GLY A 47 1.98 8.03 -3.24
C GLY A 47 2.72 7.56 -2.00
N LEU A 48 2.01 6.87 -1.11
CA LEU A 48 2.62 6.34 0.11
C LEU A 48 3.68 5.28 -0.21
N VAL A 49 3.33 4.32 -1.06
CA VAL A 49 4.21 3.20 -1.38
C VAL A 49 5.46 3.67 -2.11
N PHE A 50 5.30 4.42 -3.19
CA PHE A 50 6.46 4.82 -3.99
C PHE A 50 7.27 5.90 -3.31
N GLY A 51 6.64 6.72 -2.47
CA GLY A 51 7.36 7.70 -1.66
C GLY A 51 8.28 7.07 -0.64
N ARG A 52 8.05 5.80 -0.28
CA ARG A 52 8.87 5.10 0.70
C ARG A 52 9.67 3.95 0.09
N GLY A 53 9.75 3.89 -1.22
CA GLY A 53 10.56 2.88 -1.90
C GLY A 53 9.97 1.49 -1.90
N GLY A 54 8.65 1.38 -1.75
CA GLY A 54 7.97 0.10 -1.75
C GLY A 54 7.44 -0.29 -3.12
N ASP A 55 6.66 -1.34 -3.14
CA ASP A 55 6.00 -1.86 -4.33
C ASP A 55 4.51 -2.02 -4.12
N MET A 56 3.76 -1.99 -5.20
CA MET A 56 2.31 -2.12 -5.17
C MET A 56 1.89 -3.02 -6.32
N ASP A 57 1.19 -4.12 -5.99
CA ASP A 57 0.70 -5.08 -6.96
C ASP A 57 -0.81 -5.12 -6.94
N ARG A 58 -1.42 -5.17 -8.11
CA ARG A 58 -2.86 -5.31 -8.23
C ARG A 58 -3.20 -6.79 -8.31
N LEU A 59 -3.92 -7.29 -7.29
CA LEU A 59 -4.30 -8.71 -7.23
C LEU A 59 -5.62 -8.98 -7.94
N SER A 60 -6.52 -8.00 -7.96
CA SER A 60 -7.78 -8.06 -8.68
C SER A 60 -8.23 -6.62 -8.92
N PRO A 61 -9.34 -6.36 -9.64
CA PRO A 61 -9.71 -4.99 -9.99
C PRO A 61 -9.75 -4.01 -8.83
N LYS A 62 -10.10 -4.47 -7.62
CA LYS A 62 -10.17 -3.57 -6.46
C LYS A 62 -9.40 -4.10 -5.27
N VAL A 63 -8.43 -5.00 -5.48
CA VAL A 63 -7.61 -5.54 -4.39
C VAL A 63 -6.15 -5.34 -4.72
N PHE A 64 -5.41 -4.73 -3.79
CA PHE A 64 -4.02 -4.38 -4.00
C PHE A 64 -3.16 -4.87 -2.85
N LEU A 65 -1.93 -5.30 -3.17
CA LEU A 65 -0.93 -5.65 -2.18
C LEU A 65 0.11 -4.54 -2.13
N LEU A 66 0.33 -4.01 -0.94
CA LEU A 66 1.31 -2.96 -0.70
C LEU A 66 2.48 -3.55 0.06
N MET A 67 3.68 -3.44 -0.50
CA MET A 67 4.91 -3.94 0.12
C MET A 67 5.74 -2.76 0.59
N PRO A 68 6.06 -2.67 1.90
CA PRO A 68 6.79 -1.52 2.44
C PRO A 68 8.17 -1.34 1.85
N HIS A 69 8.80 -2.43 1.44
CA HIS A 69 10.12 -2.38 0.82
C HIS A 69 10.05 -3.04 -0.54
N GLY A 70 10.82 -2.50 -1.47
CA GLY A 70 10.90 -3.11 -2.78
C GLY A 70 11.39 -4.55 -2.68
N ARG A 71 10.90 -5.39 -3.55
CA ARG A 71 11.33 -6.77 -3.57
C ARG A 71 12.78 -6.85 -3.99
N GLY A 72 13.56 -7.45 -3.22
CA GLY A 72 14.96 -7.51 -3.46
C GLY A 72 15.66 -6.34 -2.93
N ASN A 73 15.68 -5.95 -2.39
CA ASN A 73 16.34 -5.05 -2.04
C ASN A 73 17.12 -4.93 -1.22
N ARG A 74 17.10 -4.93 -1.20
CA ARG A 74 17.58 -4.60 -0.96
C ARG A 74 18.32 -3.92 -0.64
N VAL A 75 18.61 -3.75 -0.51
CA VAL A 75 19.17 -3.09 -0.47
C VAL A 75 19.95 -2.48 -0.28
N PRO A 76 20.28 -2.26 -0.23
CA PRO A 76 20.83 -1.58 -0.15
C PRO A 76 21.59 -0.99 -0.05
N THR A 77 21.64 -1.04 -0.03
CA THR A 77 22.16 -0.55 -0.25
C THR A 77 22.83 0.20 -0.30
N VAL A 78 22.85 0.27 -0.09
CA VAL A 78 23.21 0.86 -0.45
C VAL A 78 23.72 1.44 -0.49
N GLU A 79 23.59 1.35 -0.27
CA GLU A 79 23.74 1.64 -0.71
C GLU A 79 23.92 2.23 -0.99
N GLU A 80 23.86 2.15 -0.61
CA GLU A 80 23.78 2.54 -1.11
C GLU A 80 24.09 3.33 -1.14
N ALA A 81 24.27 3.42 -0.77
CA ALA A 81 24.32 3.94 -0.98
C ALA A 81 24.58 4.54 -0.92
N PRO A 82 24.82 4.54 -0.69
CA PRO A 82 24.69 5.02 -0.85
C PRO A 82 24.81 5.26 -0.89
#